data_76687fe39be6f5dc4378a7a93b6ec67a
#
_entry.id   76687fe39be6f5dc4378a7a93b6ec67a
#
_cell.length_a   1.000
_cell.length_b   1.000
_cell.length_c   1.000
_cell.angle_alpha   90.00
_cell.angle_beta   90.00
_cell.angle_gamma   90.00
#
_symmetry.space_group_name_H-M   'P 1'
#
loop_
_entity.id
_entity.type
_entity.pdbx_description
1 polymer ?
#
loop_
_entity_poly.entity_id
_entity_poly.type
_entity_poly.pdbx_seq_one_letter_code
_entity_poly.pdbx_strand_id
1 'polypeptide(L)'
;ISLYGLTQKEIIQTLLEERFSVKVHFDEIKTIYKERPIKKVNKIIQIEVPPNPYWATIGLTLEPLPLGAGLQIESDISYGYLNHSFQNAVFEGIRMSCQSGLHGWEVTDLKVTFTQAEYYSPVSTPADFRQLTPYVFRLALQQSGVDILEPMLCFELQIPQVASSKAITDLQKLMSEIEDISCNNEWCHIKGKVPLNTSKDY
;
A
#
# COMPACT_ATOMS: atom_id res chain seq x y z
N ILE A 1 -14.32 4.45 6.54
CA ILE A 1 -13.66 5.57 7.26
C ILE A 1 -12.41 5.00 7.92
N SER A 2 -11.26 5.66 7.75
CA SER A 2 -10.02 5.31 8.45
C SER A 2 -10.01 6.02 9.80
N LEU A 3 -9.72 5.28 10.87
CA LEU A 3 -9.69 5.79 12.24
C LEU A 3 -8.34 5.43 12.90
N TYR A 4 -7.89 6.30 13.83
CA TYR A 4 -6.66 6.07 14.58
C TYR A 4 -6.88 5.28 15.89
N GLY A 5 -8.13 4.94 16.23
CA GLY A 5 -8.43 4.15 17.42
C GLY A 5 -9.91 4.19 17.84
N LEU A 6 -10.24 3.45 18.90
CA LEU A 6 -11.61 3.30 19.44
C LEU A 6 -12.21 4.64 19.90
N THR A 7 -11.42 5.46 20.57
CA THR A 7 -11.87 6.78 21.07
C THR A 7 -12.37 7.67 19.93
N GLN A 8 -11.72 7.64 18.76
CA GLN A 8 -12.15 8.44 17.60
C GLN A 8 -13.46 7.93 17.02
N LYS A 9 -13.72 6.61 17.05
CA LYS A 9 -14.99 6.00 16.67
C LYS A 9 -16.14 6.57 17.53
N GLU A 10 -15.97 6.59 18.87
CA GLU A 10 -16.96 7.08 19.81
C GLU A 10 -17.24 8.58 19.62
N ILE A 11 -16.18 9.38 19.42
CA ILE A 11 -16.31 10.82 19.16
C ILE A 11 -17.12 11.06 17.87
N ILE A 12 -16.80 10.37 16.79
CA ILE A 12 -17.51 10.52 15.50
C ILE A 12 -18.97 10.08 15.64
N GLN A 13 -19.24 8.98 16.35
CA GLN A 13 -20.60 8.51 16.60
C GLN A 13 -21.43 9.57 17.34
N THR A 14 -20.89 10.12 18.42
CA THR A 14 -21.55 11.16 19.23
C THR A 14 -21.79 12.44 18.38
N LEU A 15 -20.79 12.89 17.62
CA LEU A 15 -20.93 14.07 16.77
C LEU A 15 -21.99 13.91 15.69
N LEU A 16 -22.11 12.73 15.06
CA LEU A 16 -23.12 12.46 14.04
C LEU A 16 -24.53 12.43 14.65
N GLU A 17 -24.68 11.87 15.85
CA GLU A 17 -25.97 11.80 16.55
C GLU A 17 -26.38 13.19 17.05
N GLU A 18 -25.48 13.95 17.69
CA GLU A 18 -25.80 15.27 18.28
C GLU A 18 -25.98 16.36 17.24
N ARG A 19 -25.13 16.43 16.21
CA ARG A 19 -25.17 17.52 15.22
C ARG A 19 -26.09 17.27 14.05
N PHE A 20 -26.24 16.01 13.64
CA PHE A 20 -26.96 15.66 12.42
C PHE A 20 -28.16 14.77 12.67
N SER A 21 -28.41 14.35 13.93
CA SER A 21 -29.49 13.43 14.30
C SER A 21 -29.44 12.09 13.51
N VAL A 22 -28.23 11.68 13.11
CA VAL A 22 -27.99 10.46 12.36
C VAL A 22 -27.46 9.39 13.32
N LYS A 23 -28.25 8.32 13.52
CA LYS A 23 -27.76 7.13 14.23
C LYS A 23 -26.93 6.30 13.27
N VAL A 24 -25.67 6.08 13.63
CA VAL A 24 -24.74 5.25 12.87
C VAL A 24 -24.37 4.01 13.67
N HIS A 25 -24.24 2.90 12.96
CA HIS A 25 -23.66 1.67 13.49
C HIS A 25 -22.29 1.48 12.86
N PHE A 26 -21.29 1.22 13.67
CA PHE A 26 -19.94 0.90 13.20
C PHE A 26 -19.72 -0.60 13.32
N ASP A 27 -19.30 -1.22 12.24
CA ASP A 27 -18.78 -2.58 12.25
C ASP A 27 -17.48 -2.69 13.06
N GLU A 28 -16.96 -3.91 13.19
CA GLU A 28 -15.68 -4.15 13.82
C GLU A 28 -14.55 -3.39 13.11
N ILE A 29 -13.61 -2.85 13.90
CA ILE A 29 -12.44 -2.17 13.37
C ILE A 29 -11.52 -3.22 12.75
N LYS A 30 -11.28 -3.07 11.44
CA LYS A 30 -10.35 -3.91 10.70
C LYS A 30 -9.01 -3.18 10.53
N THR A 31 -7.93 -3.91 10.71
CA THR A 31 -6.59 -3.42 10.41
C THR A 31 -6.46 -3.16 8.91
N ILE A 32 -5.89 -2.01 8.55
CA ILE A 32 -5.57 -1.67 7.16
C ILE A 32 -4.18 -2.20 6.86
N TYR A 33 -4.11 -3.13 5.92
CA TYR A 33 -2.86 -3.68 5.41
C TYR A 33 -2.41 -2.92 4.15
N LYS A 34 -1.20 -3.21 3.68
CA LYS A 34 -0.72 -2.81 2.35
C LYS A 34 -0.20 -4.03 1.60
N GLU A 35 -0.13 -3.92 0.28
CA GLU A 35 0.43 -4.95 -0.58
C GLU A 35 1.76 -4.48 -1.16
N ARG A 36 2.73 -5.39 -1.27
CA ARG A 36 4.03 -5.11 -1.90
C ARG A 36 4.36 -6.22 -2.88
N PRO A 37 4.76 -5.92 -4.14
CA PRO A 37 5.18 -6.97 -5.07
C PRO A 37 6.42 -7.71 -4.54
N ILE A 38 6.47 -9.03 -4.79
CA ILE A 38 7.56 -9.90 -4.29
C ILE A 38 8.77 -9.85 -5.21
N LYS A 39 8.55 -9.83 -6.52
CA LYS A 39 9.62 -9.92 -7.53
C LYS A 39 9.40 -8.99 -8.70
N LYS A 40 10.50 -8.66 -9.38
CA LYS A 40 10.46 -7.91 -10.62
C LYS A 40 9.79 -8.71 -11.73
N VAL A 41 8.84 -8.10 -12.43
CA VAL A 41 8.13 -8.68 -13.58
C VAL A 41 7.95 -7.65 -14.67
N ASN A 42 7.88 -8.13 -15.91
CA ASN A 42 7.47 -7.34 -17.06
C ASN A 42 6.20 -7.95 -17.64
N LYS A 43 5.21 -7.11 -17.96
CA LYS A 43 3.97 -7.53 -18.61
C LYS A 43 3.62 -6.59 -19.74
N ILE A 44 3.29 -7.17 -20.90
CA ILE A 44 2.94 -6.42 -22.10
C ILE A 44 1.58 -6.94 -22.57
N ILE A 45 0.69 -6.03 -22.95
CA ILE A 45 -0.56 -6.31 -23.65
C ILE A 45 -0.53 -5.51 -24.93
N GLN A 46 -0.61 -6.21 -26.06
CA GLN A 46 -0.47 -5.65 -27.40
C GLN A 46 -1.82 -5.26 -27.98
N ILE A 47 -1.81 -4.20 -28.78
CA ILE A 47 -2.92 -3.78 -29.60
C ILE A 47 -3.32 -4.90 -30.59
N GLU A 48 -4.63 -5.03 -30.89
CA GLU A 48 -5.20 -6.03 -31.78
C GLU A 48 -4.92 -7.51 -31.41
N VAL A 49 -4.33 -7.76 -30.25
CA VAL A 49 -4.10 -9.11 -29.73
C VAL A 49 -5.13 -9.42 -28.63
N PRO A 50 -6.04 -10.38 -28.82
CA PRO A 50 -7.00 -10.76 -27.79
C PRO A 50 -6.30 -11.14 -26.47
N PRO A 51 -6.84 -10.77 -25.31
CA PRO A 51 -8.16 -10.18 -25.07
C PRO A 51 -8.18 -8.65 -25.00
N ASN A 52 -7.23 -7.94 -25.62
CA ASN A 52 -7.17 -6.47 -25.57
C ASN A 52 -8.27 -5.82 -26.43
N PRO A 53 -9.28 -5.14 -25.85
CA PRO A 53 -10.32 -4.44 -26.60
C PRO A 53 -9.94 -2.98 -26.95
N TYR A 54 -8.77 -2.51 -26.50
CA TYR A 54 -8.35 -1.12 -26.62
C TYR A 54 -7.32 -0.92 -27.73
N TRP A 55 -7.32 0.27 -28.32
CA TRP A 55 -6.38 0.68 -29.34
C TRP A 55 -5.06 1.20 -28.74
N ALA A 56 -4.44 0.36 -27.91
CA ALA A 56 -3.17 0.69 -27.25
C ALA A 56 -2.36 -0.58 -26.96
N THR A 57 -1.03 -0.50 -27.08
CA THR A 57 -0.09 -1.43 -26.46
C THR A 57 0.49 -0.79 -25.22
N ILE A 58 0.50 -1.51 -24.11
CA ILE A 58 1.15 -1.09 -22.86
C ILE A 58 2.05 -2.20 -22.35
N GLY A 59 3.31 -1.85 -22.11
CA GLY A 59 4.28 -2.67 -21.37
C GLY A 59 4.63 -1.99 -20.05
N LEU A 60 4.46 -2.72 -18.94
CA LEU A 60 4.83 -2.27 -17.60
C LEU A 60 5.82 -3.24 -16.97
N THR A 61 6.88 -2.68 -16.40
CA THR A 61 7.77 -3.40 -15.48
C THR A 61 7.46 -2.97 -14.07
N LEU A 62 7.13 -3.93 -13.20
CA LEU A 62 6.97 -3.76 -11.77
C LEU A 62 8.23 -4.27 -11.07
N GLU A 63 8.80 -3.47 -10.18
CA GLU A 63 9.98 -3.81 -9.40
C GLU A 63 9.76 -3.47 -7.91
N PRO A 64 9.93 -4.45 -6.98
CA PRO A 64 9.81 -4.17 -5.56
C PRO A 64 10.92 -3.23 -5.09
N LEU A 65 10.56 -2.28 -4.24
CA LEU A 65 11.49 -1.35 -3.58
C LEU A 65 11.63 -1.70 -2.09
N PRO A 66 12.66 -1.16 -1.40
CA PRO A 66 12.76 -1.27 0.05
C PRO A 66 11.50 -0.74 0.76
N LEU A 67 11.22 -1.25 1.95
CA LEU A 67 10.08 -0.80 2.77
C LEU A 67 10.17 0.72 3.03
N GLY A 68 9.05 1.40 2.86
CA GLY A 68 8.93 2.85 3.03
C GLY A 68 9.34 3.68 1.81
N ALA A 69 9.76 3.06 0.70
CA ALA A 69 10.13 3.79 -0.52
C ALA A 69 8.92 4.35 -1.29
N GLY A 70 7.72 3.83 -1.02
CA GLY A 70 6.49 4.26 -1.68
C GLY A 70 6.41 3.88 -3.16
N LEU A 71 5.58 4.62 -3.91
CA LEU A 71 5.37 4.42 -5.34
C LEU A 71 6.29 5.33 -6.16
N GLN A 72 7.08 4.73 -7.05
CA GLN A 72 7.87 5.43 -8.06
C GLN A 72 7.37 5.06 -9.46
N ILE A 73 7.18 6.06 -10.33
CA ILE A 73 6.71 5.85 -11.70
C ILE A 73 7.71 6.50 -12.65
N GLU A 74 8.19 5.70 -13.60
CA GLU A 74 9.12 6.14 -14.65
C GLU A 74 8.61 5.72 -16.03
N SER A 75 9.15 6.32 -17.08
CA SER A 75 8.86 5.97 -18.46
C SER A 75 10.15 5.91 -19.27
N ASP A 76 10.32 4.82 -19.99
CA ASP A 76 11.37 4.65 -21.01
C ASP A 76 10.90 5.15 -22.39
N ILE A 77 9.64 5.58 -22.50
CA ILE A 77 9.03 6.05 -23.74
C ILE A 77 9.29 7.54 -23.91
N SER A 78 9.92 7.92 -25.03
CA SER A 78 10.15 9.32 -25.34
C SER A 78 8.86 10.08 -25.64
N TYR A 79 8.77 11.34 -25.24
CA TYR A 79 7.64 12.21 -25.57
C TYR A 79 7.51 12.52 -27.05
N GLY A 80 8.59 12.34 -27.82
CA GLY A 80 8.56 12.45 -29.29
C GLY A 80 7.85 11.27 -29.96
N TYR A 81 7.85 10.09 -29.33
CA TYR A 81 7.14 8.93 -29.81
C TYR A 81 5.69 8.89 -29.30
N LEU A 82 5.49 9.02 -28.01
CA LEU A 82 4.17 9.03 -27.38
C LEU A 82 3.99 10.33 -26.59
N ASN A 83 3.06 11.17 -27.00
CA ASN A 83 2.89 12.50 -26.41
C ASN A 83 2.45 12.46 -24.93
N HIS A 84 2.54 13.61 -24.26
CA HIS A 84 2.25 13.75 -22.84
C HIS A 84 0.85 13.28 -22.41
N SER A 85 -0.17 13.48 -23.27
CA SER A 85 -1.56 13.11 -22.89
C SER A 85 -1.73 11.61 -22.75
N PHE A 86 -1.09 10.81 -23.60
CA PHE A 86 -1.09 9.36 -23.52
C PHE A 86 -0.27 8.85 -22.32
N GLN A 87 0.94 9.38 -22.12
CA GLN A 87 1.78 8.98 -20.98
C GLN A 87 1.14 9.35 -19.65
N ASN A 88 0.54 10.54 -19.52
CA ASN A 88 -0.20 10.94 -18.33
C ASN A 88 -1.39 10.01 -18.05
N ALA A 89 -2.10 9.56 -19.08
CA ALA A 89 -3.18 8.59 -18.92
C ALA A 89 -2.69 7.25 -18.33
N VAL A 90 -1.51 6.78 -18.74
CA VAL A 90 -0.87 5.59 -18.13
C VAL A 90 -0.51 5.86 -16.68
N PHE A 91 0.13 7.00 -16.36
CA PHE A 91 0.54 7.33 -14.99
C PHE A 91 -0.66 7.47 -14.04
N GLU A 92 -1.76 8.06 -14.50
CA GLU A 92 -3.02 8.12 -13.76
C GLU A 92 -3.57 6.70 -13.52
N GLY A 93 -3.58 5.86 -14.56
CA GLY A 93 -4.01 4.46 -14.47
C GLY A 93 -3.19 3.66 -13.46
N ILE A 94 -1.86 3.85 -13.41
CA ILE A 94 -0.97 3.22 -12.43
C ILE A 94 -1.34 3.68 -11.00
N ARG A 95 -1.47 5.01 -10.77
CA ARG A 95 -1.82 5.54 -9.44
C ARG A 95 -3.16 5.02 -8.95
N MET A 96 -4.16 4.96 -9.83
CA MET A 96 -5.48 4.39 -9.50
C MET A 96 -5.37 2.90 -9.17
N SER A 97 -4.58 2.14 -9.94
CA SER A 97 -4.40 0.70 -9.73
C SER A 97 -3.70 0.39 -8.39
N CYS A 98 -2.80 1.27 -7.93
CA CYS A 98 -2.13 1.11 -6.64
C CYS A 98 -3.07 1.32 -5.44
N GLN A 99 -4.23 1.95 -5.62
CA GLN A 99 -5.19 2.15 -4.52
C GLN A 99 -5.86 0.85 -4.06
N SER A 100 -5.90 -0.17 -4.93
CA SER A 100 -6.53 -1.45 -4.62
C SER A 100 -5.82 -2.58 -5.37
N GLY A 101 -4.97 -3.31 -4.66
CA GLY A 101 -4.20 -4.45 -5.18
C GLY A 101 -5.00 -5.73 -5.33
N LEU A 102 -4.34 -6.88 -5.22
CA LEU A 102 -4.97 -8.19 -5.42
C LEU A 102 -5.96 -8.55 -4.32
N HIS A 103 -5.68 -8.14 -3.09
CA HIS A 103 -6.50 -8.37 -1.89
C HIS A 103 -7.35 -7.15 -1.50
N GLY A 104 -7.29 -6.09 -2.32
CA GLY A 104 -8.03 -4.85 -2.07
C GLY A 104 -7.31 -3.82 -1.20
N TRP A 105 -6.04 -4.08 -0.82
CA TRP A 105 -5.21 -3.15 -0.07
C TRP A 105 -4.40 -2.24 -1.01
N GLU A 106 -3.94 -1.10 -0.51
CA GLU A 106 -3.05 -0.20 -1.23
C GLU A 106 -1.72 -0.91 -1.56
N VAL A 107 -1.30 -0.84 -2.83
CA VAL A 107 0.00 -1.37 -3.28
C VAL A 107 1.06 -0.28 -3.09
N THR A 108 2.14 -0.60 -2.38
CA THR A 108 3.21 0.32 -2.04
C THR A 108 4.59 -0.30 -2.27
N ASP A 109 5.64 0.50 -2.09
CA ASP A 109 7.04 0.08 -2.17
C ASP A 109 7.37 -0.63 -3.48
N LEU A 110 6.97 0.02 -4.57
CA LEU A 110 7.23 -0.47 -5.92
C LEU A 110 7.64 0.66 -6.86
N LYS A 111 8.47 0.31 -7.82
CA LYS A 111 8.76 1.10 -9.01
C LYS A 111 8.00 0.51 -10.19
N VAL A 112 7.27 1.35 -10.91
CA VAL A 112 6.60 0.99 -12.15
C VAL A 112 7.25 1.74 -13.28
N THR A 113 7.80 1.01 -14.25
CA THR A 113 8.40 1.58 -15.46
C THR A 113 7.50 1.30 -16.66
N PHE A 114 7.08 2.33 -17.37
CA PHE A 114 6.38 2.22 -18.64
C PHE A 114 7.38 1.96 -19.75
N THR A 115 7.47 0.70 -20.22
CA THR A 115 8.58 0.22 -21.06
C THR A 115 8.23 0.08 -22.53
N GLN A 116 6.93 -0.09 -22.87
CA GLN A 116 6.50 -0.27 -24.24
C GLN A 116 5.14 0.36 -24.51
N ALA A 117 5.01 1.00 -25.68
CA ALA A 117 3.78 1.60 -26.16
C ALA A 117 3.65 1.44 -27.66
N GLU A 118 2.42 1.23 -28.14
CA GLU A 118 2.04 1.36 -29.54
C GLU A 118 0.68 2.01 -29.63
N TYR A 119 0.43 2.75 -30.69
CA TYR A 119 -0.84 3.41 -30.96
C TYR A 119 -1.09 3.58 -32.44
N TYR A 120 -2.34 3.71 -32.84
CA TYR A 120 -2.73 4.01 -34.21
C TYR A 120 -3.34 5.40 -34.32
N SER A 121 -2.71 6.29 -35.09
CA SER A 121 -3.28 7.59 -35.41
C SER A 121 -4.26 7.43 -36.59
N PRO A 122 -5.48 8.02 -36.54
CA PRO A 122 -6.05 8.85 -35.46
C PRO A 122 -6.94 8.09 -34.44
N VAL A 123 -6.89 6.75 -34.42
CA VAL A 123 -7.87 5.91 -33.72
C VAL A 123 -7.62 5.88 -32.20
N SER A 124 -6.34 5.74 -31.80
CA SER A 124 -5.99 5.64 -30.38
C SER A 124 -6.26 6.95 -29.63
N THR A 125 -6.79 6.82 -28.44
CA THR A 125 -7.11 7.93 -27.53
C THR A 125 -6.40 7.76 -26.17
N PRO A 126 -6.22 8.84 -25.39
CA PRO A 126 -5.73 8.70 -24.02
C PRO A 126 -6.62 7.82 -23.13
N ALA A 127 -7.91 7.69 -23.46
CA ALA A 127 -8.84 6.82 -22.76
C ALA A 127 -8.46 5.33 -22.92
N ASP A 128 -8.02 4.92 -24.12
CA ASP A 128 -7.56 3.54 -24.35
C ASP A 128 -6.41 3.18 -23.41
N PHE A 129 -5.43 4.07 -23.28
CA PHE A 129 -4.30 3.89 -22.38
C PHE A 129 -4.73 3.88 -20.90
N ARG A 130 -5.62 4.80 -20.50
CA ARG A 130 -6.12 4.87 -19.12
C ARG A 130 -6.87 3.61 -18.71
N GLN A 131 -7.67 3.04 -19.60
CA GLN A 131 -8.48 1.85 -19.32
C GLN A 131 -7.67 0.55 -19.41
N LEU A 132 -6.70 0.45 -20.32
CA LEU A 132 -5.83 -0.72 -20.44
C LEU A 132 -4.84 -0.83 -19.28
N THR A 133 -4.32 0.28 -18.76
CA THR A 133 -3.28 0.29 -17.72
C THR A 133 -3.65 -0.53 -16.48
N PRO A 134 -4.84 -0.40 -15.86
CA PRO A 134 -5.21 -1.20 -14.71
C PRO A 134 -5.22 -2.70 -14.99
N TYR A 135 -5.58 -3.10 -16.19
CA TYR A 135 -5.58 -4.50 -16.58
C TYR A 135 -4.15 -5.06 -16.67
N VAL A 136 -3.24 -4.33 -17.35
CA VAL A 136 -1.82 -4.72 -17.45
C VAL A 136 -1.17 -4.77 -16.08
N PHE A 137 -1.41 -3.74 -15.25
CA PHE A 137 -0.90 -3.65 -13.88
C PHE A 137 -1.35 -4.83 -13.01
N ARG A 138 -2.64 -5.16 -13.04
CA ARG A 138 -3.19 -6.29 -12.29
C ARG A 138 -2.58 -7.63 -12.69
N LEU A 139 -2.39 -7.87 -13.99
CA LEU A 139 -1.73 -9.08 -14.49
C LEU A 139 -0.26 -9.15 -14.08
N ALA A 140 0.45 -8.01 -14.15
CA ALA A 140 1.83 -7.93 -13.67
C ALA A 140 1.93 -8.20 -12.16
N LEU A 141 1.01 -7.63 -11.38
CA LEU A 141 0.96 -7.83 -9.93
C LEU A 141 0.64 -9.30 -9.57
N GLN A 142 -0.29 -9.95 -10.30
CA GLN A 142 -0.56 -11.38 -10.16
C GLN A 142 0.66 -12.25 -10.45
N GLN A 143 1.41 -11.91 -11.50
CA GLN A 143 2.62 -12.63 -11.87
C GLN A 143 3.77 -12.40 -10.87
N SER A 144 3.85 -11.20 -10.28
CA SER A 144 4.81 -10.89 -9.22
C SER A 144 4.51 -11.66 -7.94
N GLY A 145 3.23 -11.85 -7.61
CA GLY A 145 2.78 -12.13 -6.26
C GLY A 145 2.91 -10.91 -5.37
N VAL A 146 2.28 -10.93 -4.21
CA VAL A 146 2.34 -9.83 -3.24
C VAL A 146 2.55 -10.34 -1.82
N ASP A 147 3.37 -9.62 -1.06
CA ASP A 147 3.45 -9.71 0.39
C ASP A 147 2.44 -8.75 1.01
N ILE A 148 1.80 -9.18 2.10
CA ILE A 148 0.90 -8.34 2.88
C ILE A 148 1.70 -7.68 4.01
N LEU A 149 1.71 -6.36 4.01
CA LEU A 149 2.39 -5.55 5.02
C LEU A 149 1.41 -5.16 6.11
N GLU A 150 1.79 -5.45 7.35
CA GLU A 150 1.05 -5.08 8.55
C GLU A 150 1.56 -3.75 9.11
N PRO A 151 0.68 -2.87 9.63
CA PRO A 151 1.13 -1.66 10.31
C PRO A 151 1.83 -1.99 11.63
N MET A 152 2.99 -1.36 11.83
CA MET A 152 3.77 -1.42 13.06
C MET A 152 3.52 -0.18 13.90
N LEU A 153 3.31 -0.35 15.21
CA LEU A 153 3.23 0.73 16.19
C LEU A 153 4.56 0.92 16.88
N CYS A 154 5.02 2.16 16.99
CA CYS A 154 6.12 2.49 17.88
C CYS A 154 5.63 2.53 19.33
N PHE A 155 6.38 1.94 20.25
CA PHE A 155 6.10 1.98 21.67
C PHE A 155 7.30 2.51 22.47
N GLU A 156 7.02 3.12 23.61
CA GLU A 156 7.98 3.50 24.61
C GLU A 156 7.42 3.11 25.98
N LEU A 157 8.11 2.19 26.67
CA LEU A 157 7.72 1.71 27.99
C LEU A 157 8.71 2.21 29.03
N GLN A 158 8.19 2.70 30.16
CA GLN A 158 8.95 2.99 31.36
C GLN A 158 8.44 2.09 32.47
N ILE A 159 9.24 1.18 32.96
CA ILE A 159 8.88 0.15 33.93
C ILE A 159 9.91 0.05 35.03
N PRO A 160 9.55 -0.41 36.26
CA PRO A 160 10.51 -0.73 37.30
C PRO A 160 11.49 -1.81 36.82
N GLN A 161 12.79 -1.66 37.21
CA GLN A 161 13.83 -2.59 36.75
C GLN A 161 13.52 -4.05 37.09
N VAL A 162 12.88 -4.33 38.22
CA VAL A 162 12.48 -5.69 38.62
C VAL A 162 11.50 -6.34 37.66
N ALA A 163 10.73 -5.58 36.87
CA ALA A 163 9.76 -6.07 35.90
C ALA A 163 10.34 -6.21 34.48
N SER A 164 11.58 -5.77 34.25
CA SER A 164 12.17 -5.69 32.89
C SER A 164 12.22 -7.04 32.19
N SER A 165 12.65 -8.10 32.85
CA SER A 165 12.75 -9.45 32.25
C SER A 165 11.39 -9.99 31.81
N LYS A 166 10.34 -9.74 32.61
CA LYS A 166 8.98 -10.16 32.27
C LYS A 166 8.46 -9.35 31.08
N ALA A 167 8.65 -8.04 31.07
CA ALA A 167 8.22 -7.17 30.00
C ALA A 167 8.90 -7.53 28.65
N ILE A 168 10.20 -7.79 28.67
CA ILE A 168 10.93 -8.24 27.46
C ILE A 168 10.36 -9.58 26.93
N THR A 169 10.07 -10.52 27.83
CA THR A 169 9.48 -11.80 27.44
C THR A 169 8.08 -11.61 26.82
N ASP A 170 7.27 -10.73 27.38
CA ASP A 170 5.93 -10.46 26.88
C ASP A 170 5.99 -9.70 25.53
N LEU A 171 6.88 -8.71 25.38
CA LEU A 171 7.16 -8.05 24.11
C LEU A 171 7.60 -9.03 23.02
N GLN A 172 8.44 -10.02 23.36
CA GLN A 172 8.84 -11.06 22.40
C GLN A 172 7.66 -11.93 21.96
N LYS A 173 6.72 -12.27 22.86
CA LYS A 173 5.49 -13.00 22.50
C LYS A 173 4.60 -12.18 21.56
N LEU A 174 4.62 -10.85 21.68
CA LEU A 174 3.91 -9.94 20.78
C LEU A 174 4.62 -9.75 19.43
N MET A 175 5.71 -10.45 19.18
CA MET A 175 6.56 -10.32 17.98
C MET A 175 7.08 -8.89 17.78
N SER A 176 7.37 -8.19 18.89
CA SER A 176 7.91 -6.83 18.82
C SER A 176 9.38 -6.81 18.44
N GLU A 177 9.77 -5.76 17.75
CA GLU A 177 11.17 -5.42 17.45
C GLU A 177 11.65 -4.42 18.49
N ILE A 178 12.50 -4.84 19.43
CA ILE A 178 13.08 -3.96 20.45
C ILE A 178 14.26 -3.22 19.83
N GLU A 179 14.19 -1.88 19.79
CA GLU A 179 15.23 -1.03 19.20
C GLU A 179 16.25 -0.55 20.25
N ASP A 180 15.77 -0.24 21.47
CA ASP A 180 16.64 0.25 22.55
C ASP A 180 16.15 -0.22 23.93
N ILE A 181 17.10 -0.51 24.81
CA ILE A 181 16.86 -0.81 26.22
C ILE A 181 17.86 -0.03 27.06
N SER A 182 17.37 0.88 27.88
CA SER A 182 18.18 1.67 28.81
C SER A 182 17.65 1.49 30.23
N CYS A 183 18.45 0.87 31.12
CA CYS A 183 18.07 0.64 32.51
C CYS A 183 19.01 1.37 33.47
N ASN A 184 18.44 1.91 34.55
CA ASN A 184 19.15 2.39 35.73
C ASN A 184 18.74 1.52 36.95
N ASN A 185 19.17 1.87 38.16
CA ASN A 185 18.90 1.06 39.32
C ASN A 185 17.42 0.96 39.73
N GLU A 186 16.56 1.85 39.21
CA GLU A 186 15.14 1.93 39.58
C GLU A 186 14.22 1.65 38.40
N TRP A 187 14.56 2.17 37.21
CA TRP A 187 13.71 2.15 36.01
C TRP A 187 14.41 1.59 34.80
N CYS A 188 13.61 0.96 33.95
CA CYS A 188 14.01 0.49 32.63
C CYS A 188 13.13 1.14 31.57
N HIS A 189 13.77 1.75 30.57
CA HIS A 189 13.12 2.30 29.37
C HIS A 189 13.33 1.35 28.22
N ILE A 190 12.27 0.96 27.56
CA ILE A 190 12.30 0.05 26.40
C ILE A 190 11.56 0.74 25.27
N LYS A 191 12.22 0.86 24.11
CA LYS A 191 11.65 1.42 22.88
C LYS A 191 11.68 0.38 21.78
N GLY A 192 10.69 0.42 20.92
CA GLY A 192 10.64 -0.50 19.79
C GLY A 192 9.39 -0.36 18.96
N LYS A 193 9.15 -1.38 18.15
CA LYS A 193 7.98 -1.52 17.29
C LYS A 193 7.25 -2.81 17.58
N VAL A 194 5.93 -2.78 17.48
CA VAL A 194 5.06 -3.93 17.68
C VAL A 194 3.99 -3.99 16.60
N PRO A 195 3.68 -5.19 16.04
CA PRO A 195 2.59 -5.33 15.09
C PRO A 195 1.25 -4.90 15.72
N LEU A 196 0.46 -4.14 14.96
CA LEU A 196 -0.82 -3.63 15.46
C LEU A 196 -1.75 -4.75 15.95
N ASN A 197 -1.81 -5.89 15.23
CA ASN A 197 -2.74 -6.96 15.58
C ASN A 197 -2.38 -7.66 16.89
N THR A 198 -1.09 -7.86 17.16
CA THR A 198 -0.63 -8.54 18.38
C THR A 198 -0.67 -7.63 19.61
N SER A 199 -0.69 -6.30 19.39
CA SER A 199 -0.70 -5.31 20.49
C SER A 199 -2.10 -4.96 21.00
N LYS A 200 -3.18 -5.43 20.35
CA LYS A 200 -4.57 -5.05 20.72
C LYS A 200 -5.00 -5.52 22.09
N ASP A 201 -4.41 -6.59 22.61
CA ASP A 201 -4.78 -7.23 23.87
C ASP A 201 -3.78 -6.92 25.01
N TYR A 202 -2.82 -6.02 24.79
CA TYR A 202 -1.81 -5.61 25.76
C TYR A 202 -2.06 -4.19 26.24
#